data_2a40bdaf2cdec8a9f92ed522fde6d93e
#
_entry.id   2a40bdaf2cdec8a9f92ed522fde6d93e
#
_cell.length_a   1.000
_cell.length_b   1.000
_cell.length_c   1.000
_cell.angle_alpha   90.00
_cell.angle_beta   90.00
_cell.angle_gamma   90.00
#
_symmetry.space_group_name_H-M   'P 1'
#
loop_
_entity.id
_entity.type
_entity.pdbx_description
1 polymer ?
#
loop_
_entity_poly.entity_id
_entity_poly.type
_entity_poly.pdbx_seq_one_letter_code
_entity_poly.pdbx_strand_id
1 'polypeptide(L)'
;MKTIQKLFEHLNWANQSILEKFQNVEIGEQQLRLFTHILYSEQVWLTRLKGMDSSQMPIWSDDDITVCAKLIKQNEENFKTFLAEIAKTKTDLNNLITYTNSSGKEFMTSIRDILTHVALHGQYHRGQINSRLRVDGIDPVNTDYITFVR
;
A
#
# COMPACT_ATOMS: atom_id res chain seq x y z
N MET A 1 -12.68 13.18 -3.71
CA MET A 1 -11.89 13.08 -2.47
C MET A 1 -12.44 12.04 -1.49
N LYS A 2 -13.72 12.06 -1.08
CA LYS A 2 -14.29 11.11 -0.10
C LYS A 2 -14.05 9.63 -0.46
N THR A 3 -14.23 9.23 -1.71
CA THR A 3 -13.98 7.85 -2.15
C THR A 3 -12.52 7.44 -1.97
N ILE A 4 -11.57 8.31 -2.32
CA ILE A 4 -10.14 8.04 -2.14
C ILE A 4 -9.80 7.90 -0.65
N GLN A 5 -10.30 8.81 0.19
CA GLN A 5 -10.11 8.71 1.64
C GLN A 5 -10.62 7.36 2.17
N LYS A 6 -11.82 6.94 1.74
CA LYS A 6 -12.39 5.65 2.13
C LYS A 6 -11.57 4.45 1.65
N LEU A 7 -10.99 4.52 0.45
CA LEU A 7 -10.08 3.48 -0.06
C LEU A 7 -8.80 3.38 0.78
N PHE A 8 -8.25 4.50 1.27
CA PHE A 8 -7.08 4.48 2.14
C PHE A 8 -7.39 4.04 3.57
N GLU A 9 -8.58 4.34 4.09
CA GLU A 9 -9.06 3.74 5.35
C GLU A 9 -9.16 2.22 5.22
N HIS A 10 -9.72 1.71 4.11
CA HIS A 10 -9.76 0.27 3.82
C HIS A 10 -8.35 -0.33 3.66
N LEU A 11 -7.44 0.34 2.93
CA LEU A 11 -6.06 -0.10 2.76
C LEU A 11 -5.38 -0.30 4.12
N ASN A 12 -5.50 0.67 5.02
CA ASN A 12 -4.91 0.60 6.36
C ASN A 12 -5.54 -0.52 7.20
N TRP A 13 -6.86 -0.64 7.20
CA TRP A 13 -7.56 -1.74 7.87
C TRP A 13 -7.10 -3.12 7.35
N ALA A 14 -6.99 -3.27 6.03
CA ALA A 14 -6.56 -4.52 5.40
C ALA A 14 -5.09 -4.86 5.74
N ASN A 15 -4.19 -3.87 5.73
CA ASN A 15 -2.80 -4.06 6.14
C ASN A 15 -2.68 -4.46 7.61
N GLN A 16 -3.44 -3.83 8.52
CA GLN A 16 -3.49 -4.21 9.93
C GLN A 16 -4.01 -5.64 10.11
N SER A 17 -5.04 -6.04 9.37
CA SER A 17 -5.59 -7.39 9.43
C SER A 17 -4.58 -8.46 8.98
N ILE A 18 -3.79 -8.19 7.94
CA ILE A 18 -2.69 -9.08 7.52
C ILE A 18 -1.59 -9.13 8.59
N LEU A 19 -1.19 -7.98 9.14
CA LEU A 19 -0.19 -7.91 10.20
C LEU A 19 -0.60 -8.75 11.41
N GLU A 20 -1.83 -8.60 11.87
CA GLU A 20 -2.38 -9.34 13.00
C GLU A 20 -2.35 -10.85 12.74
N LYS A 21 -2.75 -11.31 11.55
CA LYS A 21 -2.62 -12.72 11.17
C LYS A 21 -1.17 -13.19 11.24
N PHE A 22 -0.24 -12.43 10.65
CA PHE A 22 1.18 -12.79 10.58
C PHE A 22 1.88 -12.82 11.96
N GLN A 23 1.38 -12.06 12.92
CA GLN A 23 1.87 -12.07 14.30
C GLN A 23 1.39 -13.30 15.10
N ASN A 24 0.35 -13.98 14.64
CA ASN A 24 -0.31 -15.08 15.35
C ASN A 24 -0.11 -16.46 14.71
N VAL A 25 0.51 -16.55 13.54
CA VAL A 25 0.79 -17.80 12.83
C VAL A 25 2.21 -17.79 12.30
N GLU A 26 2.77 -18.99 12.09
CA GLU A 26 4.03 -19.14 11.38
C GLU A 26 3.77 -18.97 9.87
N ILE A 27 4.46 -18.02 9.24
CA ILE A 27 4.31 -17.71 7.82
C ILE A 27 5.60 -17.98 7.06
N GLY A 28 5.46 -18.31 5.75
CA GLY A 28 6.60 -18.49 4.85
C GLY A 28 7.21 -17.17 4.39
N GLU A 29 8.43 -17.25 3.89
CA GLU A 29 9.17 -16.09 3.35
C GLU A 29 8.42 -15.39 2.22
N GLN A 30 7.71 -16.15 1.38
CA GLN A 30 7.01 -15.58 0.22
C GLN A 30 5.81 -14.71 0.63
N GLN A 31 5.05 -15.09 1.65
CA GLN A 31 3.97 -14.28 2.19
C GLN A 31 4.52 -12.99 2.79
N LEU A 32 5.58 -13.10 3.57
CA LEU A 32 6.23 -11.93 4.17
C LEU A 32 6.82 -11.01 3.11
N ARG A 33 7.47 -11.56 2.09
CA ARG A 33 8.03 -10.79 0.97
C ARG A 33 6.96 -10.05 0.16
N LEU A 34 5.80 -10.66 -0.08
CA LEU A 34 4.65 -9.99 -0.69
C LEU A 34 4.13 -8.85 0.18
N PHE A 35 4.10 -9.06 1.49
CA PHE A 35 3.61 -8.04 2.41
C PHE A 35 4.56 -6.84 2.50
N THR A 36 5.87 -7.07 2.63
CA THR A 36 6.86 -5.99 2.59
C THR A 36 6.82 -5.23 1.26
N HIS A 37 6.59 -5.93 0.14
CA HIS A 37 6.42 -5.28 -1.17
C HIS A 37 5.23 -4.32 -1.21
N ILE A 38 4.08 -4.70 -0.65
CA ILE A 38 2.92 -3.80 -0.53
C ILE A 38 3.34 -2.51 0.19
N LEU A 39 3.96 -2.65 1.35
CA LEU A 39 4.28 -1.52 2.22
C LEU A 39 5.35 -0.60 1.64
N TYR A 40 6.39 -1.15 1.03
CA TYR A 40 7.40 -0.34 0.34
C TYR A 40 6.87 0.32 -0.93
N SER A 41 5.99 -0.36 -1.67
CA SER A 41 5.33 0.24 -2.83
C SER A 41 4.49 1.46 -2.45
N GLU A 42 3.78 1.40 -1.33
CA GLU A 42 3.05 2.55 -0.78
C GLU A 42 3.99 3.75 -0.54
N GLN A 43 5.16 3.53 0.06
CA GLN A 43 6.15 4.59 0.28
C GLN A 43 6.72 5.16 -1.02
N VAL A 44 7.06 4.29 -1.96
CA VAL A 44 7.57 4.70 -3.29
C VAL A 44 6.56 5.60 -4.00
N TRP A 45 5.29 5.21 -4.02
CA TRP A 45 4.25 5.99 -4.66
C TRP A 45 3.97 7.31 -3.96
N LEU A 46 4.00 7.34 -2.63
CA LEU A 46 3.86 8.60 -1.90
C LEU A 46 5.03 9.56 -2.18
N THR A 47 6.26 9.03 -2.27
CA THR A 47 7.45 9.81 -2.62
C THR A 47 7.29 10.43 -4.01
N ARG A 48 6.82 9.67 -4.98
CA ARG A 48 6.52 10.17 -6.35
C ARG A 48 5.41 11.23 -6.36
N LEU A 49 4.34 11.01 -5.60
CA LEU A 49 3.25 11.99 -5.44
C LEU A 49 3.73 13.33 -4.87
N LYS A 50 4.76 13.31 -4.05
CA LYS A 50 5.42 14.52 -3.50
C LYS A 50 6.45 15.14 -4.46
N GLY A 51 6.62 14.60 -5.67
CA GLY A 51 7.61 15.07 -6.64
C GLY A 51 9.05 14.79 -6.27
N MET A 52 9.29 13.81 -5.38
CA MET A 52 10.62 13.44 -4.92
C MET A 52 11.16 12.19 -5.65
N ASP A 53 12.48 12.06 -5.70
CA ASP A 53 13.15 10.91 -6.29
C ASP A 53 12.95 9.65 -5.43
N SER A 54 12.47 8.57 -6.06
CA SER A 54 12.28 7.25 -5.44
C SER A 54 13.27 6.20 -5.93
N SER A 55 14.28 6.58 -6.71
CA SER A 55 15.18 5.63 -7.41
C SER A 55 16.00 4.74 -6.46
N GLN A 56 16.29 5.23 -5.26
CA GLN A 56 17.06 4.50 -4.25
C GLN A 56 16.20 3.77 -3.21
N MET A 57 14.88 3.83 -3.36
CA MET A 57 13.98 3.18 -2.40
C MET A 57 13.80 1.70 -2.74
N PRO A 58 13.77 0.81 -1.73
CA PRO A 58 13.48 -0.59 -1.96
C PRO A 58 12.01 -0.78 -2.40
N ILE A 59 11.79 -1.71 -3.31
CA ILE A 59 10.45 -2.17 -3.72
C ILE A 59 10.21 -3.58 -3.20
N TRP A 60 11.26 -4.40 -3.19
CA TRP A 60 11.28 -5.74 -2.62
C TRP A 60 12.31 -5.79 -1.50
N SER A 61 11.95 -6.42 -0.39
CA SER A 61 12.82 -6.57 0.78
C SER A 61 12.52 -7.88 1.51
N ASP A 62 13.52 -8.37 2.22
CA ASP A 62 13.42 -9.54 3.10
C ASP A 62 13.31 -9.11 4.59
N ASP A 63 12.70 -7.96 4.85
CA ASP A 63 12.48 -7.45 6.19
C ASP A 63 11.49 -8.32 6.98
N ASP A 64 11.62 -8.28 8.31
CA ASP A 64 10.80 -9.03 9.23
C ASP A 64 9.45 -8.34 9.54
N ILE A 65 8.62 -9.05 10.30
CA ILE A 65 7.29 -8.57 10.69
C ILE A 65 7.34 -7.30 11.57
N THR A 66 8.41 -7.10 12.31
CA THR A 66 8.61 -5.91 13.16
C THR A 66 8.77 -4.65 12.29
N VAL A 67 9.52 -4.78 11.19
CA VAL A 67 9.65 -3.71 10.18
C VAL A 67 8.31 -3.44 9.52
N CYS A 68 7.55 -4.48 9.15
CA CYS A 68 6.19 -4.32 8.61
C CYS A 68 5.28 -3.51 9.53
N ALA A 69 5.28 -3.77 10.83
CA ALA A 69 4.47 -3.02 11.80
C ALA A 69 4.82 -1.52 11.82
N LYS A 70 6.11 -1.19 11.74
CA LYS A 70 6.58 0.22 11.64
C LYS A 70 6.15 0.87 10.33
N LEU A 71 6.31 0.17 9.20
CA LEU A 71 5.95 0.67 7.87
C LEU A 71 4.46 0.97 7.77
N ILE A 72 3.59 0.10 8.28
CA ILE A 72 2.14 0.32 8.29
C ILE A 72 1.80 1.63 8.99
N LYS A 73 2.33 1.84 10.20
CA LYS A 73 2.09 3.05 10.96
C LYS A 73 2.59 4.30 10.24
N GLN A 74 3.80 4.26 9.70
CA GLN A 74 4.38 5.37 8.95
C GLN A 74 3.57 5.68 7.68
N ASN A 75 3.17 4.66 6.93
CA ASN A 75 2.41 4.82 5.70
C ASN A 75 1.03 5.43 6.00
N GLU A 76 0.34 4.93 7.02
CA GLU A 76 -0.95 5.47 7.44
C GLU A 76 -0.85 6.96 7.78
N GLU A 77 0.08 7.36 8.64
CA GLU A 77 0.30 8.74 9.04
C GLU A 77 0.66 9.63 7.85
N ASN A 78 1.55 9.15 6.97
CA ASN A 78 2.04 9.90 5.83
C ASN A 78 0.95 10.11 4.76
N PHE A 79 0.16 9.07 4.43
CA PHE A 79 -0.95 9.22 3.49
C PHE A 79 -2.08 10.06 4.06
N LYS A 80 -2.40 9.91 5.35
CA LYS A 80 -3.39 10.75 6.03
C LYS A 80 -3.01 12.22 5.95
N THR A 81 -1.76 12.56 6.21
CA THR A 81 -1.22 13.93 6.11
C THR A 81 -1.30 14.44 4.67
N PHE A 82 -0.85 13.64 3.70
CA PHE A 82 -0.88 14.00 2.29
C PHE A 82 -2.31 14.26 1.77
N LEU A 83 -3.25 13.38 2.09
CA LEU A 83 -4.65 13.52 1.67
C LEU A 83 -5.33 14.71 2.34
N ALA A 84 -5.01 15.00 3.60
CA ALA A 84 -5.50 16.19 4.31
C ALA A 84 -4.98 17.49 3.66
N GLU A 85 -3.71 17.52 3.25
CA GLU A 85 -3.12 18.67 2.56
C GLU A 85 -3.75 18.91 1.19
N ILE A 86 -3.92 17.88 0.37
CA ILE A 86 -4.63 17.95 -0.91
C ILE A 86 -6.05 18.52 -0.72
N ALA A 87 -6.77 18.04 0.30
CA ALA A 87 -8.12 18.52 0.59
C ALA A 87 -8.13 19.99 1.02
N LYS A 88 -7.18 20.41 1.87
CA LYS A 88 -7.02 21.78 2.36
C LYS A 88 -6.68 22.74 1.23
N THR A 89 -5.77 22.38 0.36
CA THR A 89 -5.31 23.20 -0.77
C THR A 89 -6.26 23.14 -1.97
N LYS A 90 -7.27 22.29 -1.92
CA LYS A 90 -8.20 22.04 -3.05
C LYS A 90 -7.46 21.64 -4.33
N THR A 91 -6.37 20.90 -4.19
CA THR A 91 -5.57 20.44 -5.33
C THR A 91 -6.43 19.59 -6.27
N ASP A 92 -6.36 19.88 -7.57
CA ASP A 92 -7.06 19.09 -8.58
C ASP A 92 -6.40 17.71 -8.69
N LEU A 93 -7.17 16.66 -8.44
CA LEU A 93 -6.71 15.27 -8.54
C LEU A 93 -6.38 14.86 -9.98
N ASN A 94 -6.76 15.64 -10.98
CA ASN A 94 -6.40 15.40 -12.37
C ASN A 94 -5.03 15.99 -12.74
N ASN A 95 -4.40 16.75 -11.83
CA ASN A 95 -3.03 17.23 -12.04
C ASN A 95 -2.10 16.04 -12.26
N LEU A 96 -1.20 16.20 -13.24
CA LEU A 96 -0.23 15.17 -13.61
C LEU A 96 1.02 15.27 -12.74
N ILE A 97 1.49 14.11 -12.31
CA ILE A 97 2.78 13.93 -11.65
C ILE A 97 3.74 13.25 -12.64
N THR A 98 4.89 13.83 -12.83
CA THR A 98 5.99 13.20 -13.58
C THR A 98 6.86 12.40 -12.63
N TYR A 99 7.14 11.17 -12.96
CA TYR A 99 8.02 10.30 -12.17
C TYR A 99 8.79 9.33 -13.07
N THR A 100 9.91 8.84 -12.56
CA THR A 100 10.71 7.80 -13.21
C THR A 100 10.48 6.47 -12.50
N ASN A 101 10.21 5.41 -13.27
CA ASN A 101 10.05 4.07 -12.70
C ASN A 101 11.42 3.41 -12.39
N SER A 102 11.38 2.19 -11.81
CA SER A 102 12.58 1.43 -11.45
C SER A 102 13.48 1.05 -12.65
N SER A 103 12.95 1.08 -13.87
CA SER A 103 13.74 0.84 -15.10
C SER A 103 14.30 2.12 -15.72
N GLY A 104 14.15 3.28 -15.07
CA GLY A 104 14.62 4.58 -15.55
C GLY A 104 13.72 5.23 -16.60
N LYS A 105 12.53 4.69 -16.85
CA LYS A 105 11.58 5.26 -17.82
C LYS A 105 10.68 6.30 -17.12
N GLU A 106 10.54 7.46 -17.77
CA GLU A 106 9.68 8.55 -17.31
C GLU A 106 8.21 8.35 -17.73
N PHE A 107 7.31 8.71 -16.82
CA PHE A 107 5.86 8.67 -17.00
C PHE A 107 5.21 9.91 -16.42
N MET A 108 4.02 10.22 -16.95
CA MET A 108 3.11 11.23 -16.40
C MET A 108 1.76 10.58 -16.09
N THR A 109 1.31 10.71 -14.86
CA THR A 109 0.05 10.08 -14.40
C THR A 109 -0.66 11.01 -13.43
N SER A 110 -1.99 11.02 -13.45
CA SER A 110 -2.77 11.88 -12.56
C SER A 110 -2.63 11.44 -11.09
N ILE A 111 -2.73 12.41 -10.18
CA ILE A 111 -2.77 12.13 -8.73
C ILE A 111 -3.88 11.10 -8.42
N ARG A 112 -5.05 11.24 -9.03
CA ARG A 112 -6.19 10.31 -8.88
C ARG A 112 -5.80 8.88 -9.23
N ASP A 113 -5.19 8.69 -10.40
CA ASP A 113 -4.86 7.35 -10.90
C ASP A 113 -3.75 6.71 -10.07
N ILE A 114 -2.76 7.50 -9.62
CA ILE A 114 -1.73 7.01 -8.71
C ILE A 114 -2.35 6.55 -7.38
N LEU A 115 -3.20 7.37 -6.74
CA LEU A 115 -3.85 7.00 -5.49
C LEU A 115 -4.77 5.77 -5.65
N THR A 116 -5.48 5.68 -6.76
CA THR A 116 -6.29 4.51 -7.10
C THR A 116 -5.42 3.27 -7.29
N HIS A 117 -4.31 3.41 -8.03
CA HIS A 117 -3.35 2.32 -8.21
C HIS A 117 -2.81 1.79 -6.88
N VAL A 118 -2.41 2.67 -5.96
CA VAL A 118 -1.90 2.25 -4.63
C VAL A 118 -2.90 1.36 -3.90
N ALA A 119 -4.17 1.76 -3.87
CA ALA A 119 -5.23 0.98 -3.22
C ALA A 119 -5.46 -0.39 -3.90
N LEU A 120 -5.50 -0.42 -5.23
CA LEU A 120 -5.71 -1.64 -6.01
C LEU A 120 -4.50 -2.57 -5.98
N HIS A 121 -3.29 -2.03 -6.06
CA HIS A 121 -2.05 -2.77 -6.00
C HIS A 121 -1.91 -3.55 -4.67
N GLY A 122 -2.21 -2.90 -3.55
CA GLY A 122 -2.24 -3.57 -2.25
C GLY A 122 -3.25 -4.72 -2.22
N GLN A 123 -4.46 -4.51 -2.75
CA GLN A 123 -5.50 -5.55 -2.77
C GLN A 123 -5.14 -6.73 -3.68
N TYR A 124 -4.50 -6.47 -4.82
CA TYR A 124 -3.99 -7.51 -5.71
C TYR A 124 -3.00 -8.44 -4.99
N HIS A 125 -2.00 -7.87 -4.29
CA HIS A 125 -1.00 -8.67 -3.58
C HIS A 125 -1.55 -9.31 -2.30
N ARG A 126 -2.51 -8.72 -1.60
CA ARG A 126 -3.21 -9.38 -0.47
C ARG A 126 -3.98 -10.63 -0.93
N GLY A 127 -4.54 -10.59 -2.14
CA GLY A 127 -5.12 -11.79 -2.76
C GLY A 127 -4.10 -12.90 -2.98
N GLN A 128 -2.87 -12.55 -3.41
CA GLN A 128 -1.77 -13.52 -3.55
C GLN A 128 -1.33 -14.08 -2.19
N ILE A 129 -1.21 -13.24 -1.15
CA ILE A 129 -0.93 -13.67 0.22
C ILE A 129 -1.98 -14.68 0.67
N ASN A 130 -3.25 -14.38 0.52
CA ASN A 130 -4.36 -15.27 0.89
C ASN A 130 -4.33 -16.60 0.14
N SER A 131 -3.96 -16.60 -1.14
CA SER A 131 -3.78 -17.82 -1.92
C SER A 131 -2.69 -18.72 -1.32
N ARG A 132 -1.56 -18.14 -0.93
CA ARG A 132 -0.45 -18.88 -0.32
C ARG A 132 -0.78 -19.39 1.09
N LEU A 133 -1.48 -18.58 1.91
CA LEU A 133 -1.95 -19.02 3.23
C LEU A 133 -2.82 -20.30 3.10
N ARG A 134 -3.73 -20.33 2.11
CA ARG A 134 -4.56 -21.54 1.87
C ARG A 134 -3.72 -22.77 1.50
N VAL A 135 -2.70 -22.59 0.66
CA VAL A 135 -1.77 -23.68 0.30
C VAL A 135 -1.07 -24.24 1.53
N ASP A 136 -0.72 -23.38 2.49
CA ASP A 136 -0.05 -23.77 3.73
C ASP A 136 -1.04 -24.25 4.81
N GLY A 137 -2.34 -24.38 4.51
CA GLY A 137 -3.36 -24.80 5.46
C GLY A 137 -3.72 -23.77 6.51
N ILE A 138 -3.40 -22.49 6.26
CA ILE A 138 -3.69 -21.35 7.13
C ILE A 138 -4.93 -20.63 6.60
N ASP A 139 -5.86 -20.31 7.49
CA ASP A 139 -7.06 -19.55 7.12
C ASP A 139 -6.68 -18.18 6.54
N PRO A 140 -7.23 -17.82 5.38
CA PRO A 140 -7.00 -16.53 4.76
C PRO A 140 -7.59 -15.39 5.61
N VAL A 141 -7.12 -14.18 5.35
CA VAL A 141 -7.63 -12.95 5.96
C VAL A 141 -8.68 -12.33 5.04
N ASN A 142 -9.87 -12.09 5.55
CA ASN A 142 -10.88 -11.38 4.77
C ASN A 142 -10.53 -9.88 4.72
N THR A 143 -10.09 -9.43 3.56
CA THR A 143 -9.72 -8.03 3.28
C THR A 143 -10.64 -7.38 2.24
N ASP A 144 -11.80 -7.96 1.99
CA ASP A 144 -12.75 -7.41 1.01
C ASP A 144 -13.30 -6.06 1.45
N TYR A 145 -13.36 -5.12 0.51
CA TYR A 145 -13.88 -3.78 0.76
C TYR A 145 -15.30 -3.78 1.32
N ILE A 146 -16.16 -4.67 0.83
CA ILE A 146 -17.54 -4.76 1.31
C ILE A 146 -17.62 -5.20 2.80
N THR A 147 -16.67 -6.01 3.26
CA THR A 147 -16.57 -6.40 4.67
C THR A 147 -16.19 -5.22 5.56
N PHE A 148 -15.26 -4.38 5.08
CA PHE A 148 -14.82 -3.18 5.79
C PHE A 148 -15.93 -2.13 5.96
N VAL A 149 -16.86 -2.01 5.01
CA VAL A 149 -17.91 -0.97 5.05
C VAL A 149 -19.22 -1.40 5.68
N ARG A 150 -19.37 -2.68 6.04
CA ARG A 150 -20.55 -3.22 6.75
C ARG A 150 -20.41 -3.06 8.26
#